data_ccc9adae0e28669b159b528694a0a02d
#
_entry.id   ccc9adae0e28669b159b528694a0a02d
#
_cell.length_a   1.000
_cell.length_b   1.000
_cell.length_c   1.000
_cell.angle_alpha   90.00
_cell.angle_beta   90.00
_cell.angle_gamma   90.00
#
_symmetry.space_group_name_H-M   'P 1'
#
loop_
_entity.id
_entity.type
_entity.pdbx_description
1 polymer ?
#
loop_
_entity_poly.entity_id
_entity_poly.type
_entity_poly.pdbx_seq_one_letter_code
_entity_poly.pdbx_strand_id
1 'polypeptide(L)'
;LGMDWAPARKIIDSGLPLALASDYNPGSSPSGDMKFIMSLACITMRMLPEEAIHATTINSAYAMGVENELGTITIGKKANLILTKEITGLEFLPYAYTTNLIDKVILNGKII
;
A
#
# COMPACT_ATOMS: atom_id res chain seq x y z
N LEU A 1 -1.10 0.90 -22.01
CA LEU A 1 -2.23 0.28 -22.72
C LEU A 1 -3.42 1.22 -22.94
N GLY A 2 -3.39 2.45 -22.42
CA GLY A 2 -4.45 3.44 -22.62
C GLY A 2 -5.81 3.08 -22.02
N MET A 3 -5.85 2.18 -21.06
CA MET A 3 -7.06 1.86 -20.30
C MET A 3 -7.35 2.93 -19.24
N ASP A 4 -8.61 3.15 -18.94
CA ASP A 4 -9.01 4.04 -17.86
C ASP A 4 -8.56 3.49 -16.49
N TRP A 5 -8.24 4.40 -15.58
CA TRP A 5 -7.95 4.06 -14.20
C TRP A 5 -9.19 3.50 -13.49
N ALA A 6 -8.97 2.61 -12.54
CA ALA A 6 -10.06 2.12 -11.70
C ALA A 6 -10.80 3.29 -11.00
N PRO A 7 -12.14 3.26 -10.92
CA PRO A 7 -12.93 4.33 -10.32
C PRO A 7 -12.88 4.30 -8.78
N ALA A 8 -11.66 4.37 -8.23
CA ALA A 8 -11.41 4.18 -6.79
C ALA A 8 -12.25 5.12 -5.92
N ARG A 9 -12.38 6.41 -6.29
CA ARG A 9 -13.18 7.36 -5.51
C ARG A 9 -14.65 6.92 -5.37
N LYS A 10 -15.26 6.42 -6.45
CA LYS A 10 -16.64 5.93 -6.41
C LYS A 10 -16.78 4.68 -5.54
N ILE A 11 -15.82 3.78 -5.61
CA ILE A 11 -15.81 2.54 -4.82
C ILE A 11 -15.73 2.88 -3.33
N ILE A 12 -14.79 3.75 -2.95
CA ILE A 12 -14.58 4.15 -1.55
C ILE A 12 -15.78 4.93 -1.02
N ASP A 13 -16.30 5.90 -1.78
CA ASP A 13 -17.46 6.72 -1.37
C ASP A 13 -18.74 5.88 -1.23
N SER A 14 -18.83 4.74 -1.88
CA SER A 14 -19.93 3.78 -1.70
C SER A 14 -19.77 2.88 -0.46
N GLY A 15 -18.70 3.06 0.33
CA GLY A 15 -18.44 2.29 1.54
C GLY A 15 -17.79 0.92 1.31
N LEU A 16 -17.32 0.65 0.09
CA LEU A 16 -16.65 -0.62 -0.22
C LEU A 16 -15.15 -0.52 0.04
N PRO A 17 -14.53 -1.55 0.62
CA PRO A 17 -13.08 -1.62 0.76
C PRO A 17 -12.44 -1.80 -0.61
N LEU A 18 -11.29 -1.16 -0.81
CA LEU A 18 -10.49 -1.27 -2.03
C LEU A 18 -9.07 -1.68 -1.65
N ALA A 19 -8.54 -2.69 -2.33
CA ALA A 19 -7.16 -3.11 -2.21
C ALA A 19 -6.35 -2.65 -3.43
N LEU A 20 -5.08 -2.33 -3.22
CA LEU A 20 -4.13 -2.01 -4.28
C LEU A 20 -3.10 -3.13 -4.43
N ALA A 21 -2.74 -3.41 -5.67
CA ALA A 21 -1.68 -4.34 -6.03
C ALA A 21 -0.81 -3.74 -7.13
N SER A 22 0.42 -4.25 -7.25
CA SER A 22 1.37 -3.74 -8.25
C SER A 22 1.01 -4.15 -9.68
N ASP A 23 0.24 -5.21 -9.83
CA ASP A 23 0.02 -5.85 -11.15
C ASP A 23 1.36 -6.14 -11.88
N TYR A 24 2.39 -6.54 -11.12
CA TYR A 24 3.73 -6.74 -11.65
C TYR A 24 3.72 -7.74 -12.81
N ASN A 25 4.12 -7.27 -13.96
CA ASN A 25 4.26 -8.09 -15.17
C ASN A 25 5.27 -7.45 -16.13
N PRO A 26 5.94 -8.25 -16.99
CA PRO A 26 6.95 -7.72 -17.91
C PRO A 26 6.38 -6.88 -19.06
N GLY A 27 5.08 -6.96 -19.32
CA GLY A 27 4.45 -6.27 -20.45
C GLY A 27 4.13 -4.81 -20.19
N SER A 28 3.47 -4.51 -19.08
CA SER A 28 2.91 -3.17 -18.82
C SER A 28 3.25 -2.61 -17.44
N SER A 29 3.72 -3.44 -16.50
CA SER A 29 4.02 -3.04 -15.12
C SER A 29 5.28 -3.73 -14.59
N PRO A 30 6.48 -3.36 -15.06
CA PRO A 30 7.72 -4.05 -14.68
C PRO A 30 8.24 -3.64 -13.28
N SER A 31 7.45 -2.95 -12.48
CA SER A 31 7.80 -2.52 -11.12
C SER A 31 6.85 -3.11 -10.10
N GLY A 32 7.41 -3.71 -9.04
CA GLY A 32 6.67 -4.13 -7.86
C GLY A 32 6.70 -3.12 -6.71
N ASP A 33 7.13 -1.87 -6.97
CA ASP A 33 7.24 -0.84 -5.93
C ASP A 33 5.87 -0.31 -5.51
N MET A 34 5.40 -0.77 -4.36
CA MET A 34 4.10 -0.35 -3.81
C MET A 34 4.04 1.13 -3.43
N LYS A 35 5.17 1.81 -3.19
CA LYS A 35 5.16 3.28 -2.97
C LYS A 35 4.75 4.01 -4.25
N PHE A 36 5.25 3.53 -5.38
CA PHE A 36 4.84 4.04 -6.69
C PHE A 36 3.35 3.80 -6.96
N ILE A 37 2.83 2.63 -6.62
CA ILE A 37 1.40 2.32 -6.76
C ILE A 37 0.54 3.22 -5.88
N MET A 38 0.94 3.47 -4.62
CA MET A 38 0.26 4.42 -3.75
C MET A 38 0.26 5.83 -4.33
N SER A 39 1.38 6.27 -4.90
CA SER A 39 1.49 7.58 -5.55
C SER A 39 0.55 7.69 -6.74
N LEU A 40 0.51 6.68 -7.62
CA LEU A 40 -0.43 6.64 -8.74
C LEU A 40 -1.88 6.68 -8.26
N ALA A 41 -2.23 5.92 -7.22
CA ALA A 41 -3.58 5.90 -6.67
C ALA A 41 -4.01 7.29 -6.15
N CYS A 42 -3.11 8.00 -5.48
CA CYS A 42 -3.39 9.37 -5.02
C CYS A 42 -3.55 10.35 -6.18
N ILE A 43 -2.66 10.31 -7.17
CA ILE A 43 -2.63 11.28 -8.27
C ILE A 43 -3.72 11.02 -9.29
N THR A 44 -3.92 9.76 -9.70
CA THR A 44 -4.79 9.39 -10.83
C THR A 44 -6.17 8.92 -10.41
N MET A 45 -6.27 8.23 -9.27
CA MET A 45 -7.53 7.64 -8.80
C MET A 45 -8.19 8.45 -7.66
N ARG A 46 -7.63 9.60 -7.32
CA ARG A 46 -8.14 10.53 -6.28
C ARG A 46 -8.29 9.88 -4.89
N MET A 47 -7.39 8.99 -4.55
CA MET A 47 -7.33 8.43 -3.21
C MET A 47 -6.59 9.38 -2.27
N LEU A 48 -7.01 9.44 -1.02
CA LEU A 48 -6.24 10.10 0.04
C LEU A 48 -5.04 9.22 0.43
N PRO A 49 -3.93 9.79 0.92
CA PRO A 49 -2.77 9.01 1.34
C PRO A 49 -3.12 7.90 2.35
N GLU A 50 -3.96 8.17 3.32
CA GLU A 50 -4.40 7.20 4.33
C GLU A 50 -5.21 6.06 3.69
N GLU A 51 -6.05 6.37 2.72
CA GLU A 51 -6.81 5.36 1.97
C GLU A 51 -5.88 4.47 1.16
N ALA A 52 -4.85 5.04 0.52
CA ALA A 52 -3.86 4.28 -0.22
C ALA A 52 -3.03 3.35 0.70
N ILE A 53 -2.67 3.82 1.90
CA ILE A 53 -1.98 3.00 2.91
C ILE A 53 -2.89 1.85 3.39
N HIS A 54 -4.14 2.12 3.72
CA HIS A 54 -5.10 1.07 4.08
C HIS A 54 -5.31 0.07 2.95
N ALA A 55 -5.38 0.56 1.71
CA ALA A 55 -5.54 -0.29 0.53
C ALA A 55 -4.33 -1.21 0.27
N THR A 56 -3.13 -0.83 0.71
CA THR A 56 -1.92 -1.65 0.57
C THR A 56 -1.59 -2.49 1.81
N THR A 57 -2.32 -2.35 2.89
CA THR A 57 -2.10 -3.06 4.15
C THR A 57 -3.31 -3.91 4.54
N ILE A 58 -4.22 -3.39 5.35
CA ILE A 58 -5.35 -4.16 5.88
C ILE A 58 -6.30 -4.66 4.79
N ASN A 59 -6.63 -3.82 3.81
CA ASN A 59 -7.55 -4.23 2.74
C ASN A 59 -6.91 -5.28 1.83
N SER A 60 -5.61 -5.17 1.55
CA SER A 60 -4.89 -6.21 0.80
C SER A 60 -4.79 -7.51 1.57
N ALA A 61 -4.56 -7.47 2.89
CA ALA A 61 -4.57 -8.65 3.73
C ALA A 61 -5.94 -9.34 3.71
N TYR A 62 -7.01 -8.56 3.80
CA TYR A 62 -8.38 -9.07 3.68
C TYR A 62 -8.65 -9.71 2.31
N ALA A 63 -8.26 -9.03 1.23
CA ALA A 63 -8.42 -9.56 -0.13
C ALA A 63 -7.68 -10.88 -0.36
N MET A 64 -6.58 -11.12 0.35
CA MET A 64 -5.81 -12.35 0.33
C MET A 64 -6.26 -13.40 1.36
N GLY A 65 -7.22 -13.08 2.24
CA GLY A 65 -7.70 -13.96 3.32
C GLY A 65 -6.68 -14.18 4.45
N VAL A 66 -5.79 -13.21 4.68
CA VAL A 66 -4.74 -13.29 5.73
C VAL A 66 -4.86 -12.17 6.78
N GLU A 67 -6.00 -11.52 6.84
CA GLU A 67 -6.26 -10.39 7.74
C GLU A 67 -6.16 -10.75 9.23
N ASN A 68 -6.32 -12.01 9.58
CA ASN A 68 -6.14 -12.50 10.96
C ASN A 68 -4.67 -12.57 11.38
N GLU A 69 -3.75 -12.59 10.42
CA GLU A 69 -2.30 -12.73 10.66
C GLU A 69 -1.50 -11.48 10.29
N LEU A 70 -1.99 -10.70 9.33
CA LEU A 70 -1.26 -9.59 8.69
C LEU A 70 -2.16 -8.36 8.53
N GLY A 71 -1.56 -7.28 8.05
CA GLY A 71 -2.25 -6.06 7.59
C GLY A 71 -2.42 -4.98 8.65
N THR A 72 -2.30 -5.31 9.94
CA THR A 72 -2.36 -4.33 11.04
C THR A 72 -1.33 -4.63 12.10
N ILE A 73 -0.96 -3.61 12.88
CA ILE A 73 -0.11 -3.77 14.07
C ILE A 73 -1.05 -4.09 15.25
N THR A 74 -1.30 -5.38 15.46
CA THR A 74 -2.23 -5.88 16.47
C THR A 74 -1.58 -7.03 17.21
N ILE A 75 -1.76 -7.08 18.54
CA ILE A 75 -1.26 -8.17 19.37
C ILE A 75 -1.81 -9.51 18.85
N GLY A 76 -0.92 -10.49 18.69
CA GLY A 76 -1.25 -11.82 18.17
C GLY A 76 -1.04 -11.98 16.65
N LYS A 77 -0.83 -10.89 15.91
CA LYS A 77 -0.47 -10.96 14.49
C LYS A 77 1.04 -11.10 14.30
N LYS A 78 1.43 -11.55 13.12
CA LYS A 78 2.85 -11.64 12.73
C LYS A 78 3.48 -10.26 12.73
N ALA A 79 4.68 -10.15 13.26
CA ALA A 79 5.47 -8.92 13.23
C ALA A 79 6.16 -8.77 11.86
N ASN A 80 5.36 -8.44 10.83
CA ASN A 80 5.82 -8.03 9.51
C ASN A 80 5.66 -6.52 9.42
N LEU A 81 6.74 -5.79 9.65
CA LEU A 81 6.72 -4.36 9.88
C LEU A 81 7.77 -3.66 9.03
N ILE A 82 7.49 -2.43 8.70
CA ILE A 82 8.46 -1.51 8.11
C ILE A 82 8.70 -0.38 9.10
N LEU A 83 9.96 -0.12 9.42
CA LEU A 83 10.38 1.09 10.10
C LEU A 83 10.85 2.09 9.05
N THR A 84 10.30 3.28 9.09
CA THR A 84 10.71 4.36 8.19
C THR A 84 11.80 5.20 8.85
N LYS A 85 12.57 5.89 8.02
CA LYS A 85 13.32 7.06 8.47
C LYS A 85 12.33 8.08 9.01
N GLU A 86 12.83 9.11 9.71
CA GLU A 86 11.96 10.19 10.17
C GLU A 86 11.22 10.82 9.00
N ILE A 87 9.90 10.86 9.09
CA ILE A 87 9.00 11.47 8.11
C ILE A 87 8.01 12.38 8.84
N THR A 88 7.54 13.43 8.16
CA THR A 88 6.63 14.42 8.75
C THR A 88 5.21 13.89 8.95
N GLY A 89 4.82 12.84 8.20
CA GLY A 89 3.52 12.19 8.28
C GLY A 89 3.43 11.04 7.31
N LEU A 90 2.39 10.22 7.42
CA LEU A 90 2.18 9.06 6.54
C LEU A 90 1.99 9.44 5.08
N GLU A 91 1.45 10.63 4.82
CA GLU A 91 1.26 11.18 3.48
C GLU A 91 2.58 11.35 2.72
N PHE A 92 3.72 11.40 3.43
CA PHE A 92 5.04 11.50 2.81
C PHE A 92 5.43 10.22 2.04
N LEU A 93 4.90 9.07 2.43
CA LEU A 93 5.19 7.79 1.76
C LEU A 93 4.79 7.79 0.27
N PRO A 94 3.55 8.08 -0.11
CA PRO A 94 3.19 8.19 -1.53
C PRO A 94 3.76 9.44 -2.20
N TYR A 95 4.00 10.54 -1.46
CA TYR A 95 4.57 11.78 -2.01
C TYR A 95 6.01 11.60 -2.48
N ALA A 96 6.85 10.98 -1.66
CA ALA A 96 8.28 10.82 -1.92
C ALA A 96 8.63 9.40 -2.40
N TYR A 97 7.88 8.86 -3.35
CA TYR A 97 7.99 7.46 -3.79
C TYR A 97 9.37 7.11 -4.38
N THR A 98 10.12 8.06 -4.90
CA THR A 98 11.47 7.84 -5.44
C THR A 98 12.56 7.84 -4.36
N THR A 99 12.25 8.33 -3.16
CA THR A 99 13.18 8.38 -2.04
C THR A 99 13.07 7.11 -1.22
N ASN A 100 14.21 6.51 -0.85
CA ASN A 100 14.20 5.38 0.06
C ASN A 100 13.94 5.86 1.50
N LEU A 101 12.68 5.75 1.90
CA LEU A 101 12.23 6.10 3.26
C LEU A 101 12.26 4.92 4.23
N ILE A 102 12.53 3.71 3.75
CA ILE A 102 12.58 2.52 4.59
C ILE A 102 13.94 2.49 5.29
N ASP A 103 13.91 2.44 6.62
CA ASP A 103 15.10 2.23 7.45
C ASP A 103 15.33 0.74 7.70
N LYS A 104 14.30 0.03 8.17
CA LYS A 104 14.39 -1.40 8.47
C LYS A 104 13.14 -2.13 8.04
N VAL A 105 13.32 -3.38 7.66
CA VAL A 105 12.22 -4.33 7.43
C VAL A 105 12.32 -5.42 8.49
N ILE A 106 11.19 -5.70 9.13
CA ILE A 106 11.05 -6.78 10.11
C ILE A 106 10.11 -7.82 9.48
N LEU A 107 10.59 -9.04 9.42
CA LEU A 107 9.81 -10.17 8.91
C LEU A 107 9.75 -11.27 9.96
N ASN A 108 8.55 -11.65 10.36
CA ASN A 108 8.31 -12.61 11.43
C ASN A 108 9.09 -12.28 12.73
N GLY A 109 9.13 -10.99 13.08
CA GLY A 109 9.81 -10.49 14.26
C GLY A 109 11.33 -10.36 14.14
N LYS A 110 11.92 -10.60 12.97
CA LYS A 110 13.37 -10.49 12.74
C LYS A 110 13.68 -9.38 11.75
N ILE A 111 14.68 -8.58 12.06
CA ILE A 111 15.21 -7.57 11.12
C ILE A 111 15.95 -8.30 9.99
N ILE A 112 15.63 -7.92 8.78
CA ILE A 112 16.25 -8.48 7.57
C ILE A 112 17.06 -7.42 6.81
#